data_870c43549ea0f2c6b603d5bc7bd5d520
#
_entry.id   870c43549ea0f2c6b603d5bc7bd5d520
#
_cell.length_a   1.000
_cell.length_b   1.000
_cell.length_c   1.000
_cell.angle_alpha   90.00
_cell.angle_beta   90.00
_cell.angle_gamma   90.00
#
_symmetry.space_group_name_H-M   'P 1'
#
loop_
_entity.id
_entity.type
_entity.pdbx_description
1 polymer ?
#
loop_
_entity_poly.entity_id
_entity_poly.type
_entity_poly.pdbx_seq_one_letter_code
_entity_poly.pdbx_strand_id
1 'polypeptide(L)'
;MAWLSVSFDVAADDVEAVSDALLEAGAVSVDVADADAGSSAEQPVFAEPGTEPPRPWQRSRVSVLIAQGADAVAIVAAACSRAGVAPPPCRVSEVAEQDWVRASRDQFAPIRISPRLWIVPSWHRAPDPDAINISLDPGLAFGTGNHPTTKLCLTWLERVVRGGDTVIDYGCGSGILAIAAMKLGAARAEGVDIDGQALLAARHNALHNQVQIALYCAADAILQPARIVVANILAHPLIVLAPLLARLTAPRGRLALAGLLAAQVGDVRAAYGPWFDFEAPERDEGWMLLSCVRR
;
A
#
# COMPACT_ATOMS: atom_id res chain seq x y z
N MET A 1 -24.35 -16.13 -9.49
CA MET A 1 -24.97 -15.24 -10.50
C MET A 1 -23.87 -14.82 -11.44
N ALA A 2 -24.06 -15.00 -12.75
CA ALA A 2 -23.07 -14.53 -13.72
C ALA A 2 -23.28 -13.02 -13.97
N TRP A 3 -22.21 -12.33 -14.34
CA TRP A 3 -22.18 -10.89 -14.53
C TRP A 3 -21.65 -10.57 -15.93
N LEU A 4 -21.98 -9.40 -16.44
CA LEU A 4 -21.38 -8.81 -17.63
C LEU A 4 -20.48 -7.66 -17.21
N SER A 5 -19.24 -7.66 -17.69
CA SER A 5 -18.34 -6.51 -17.59
C SER A 5 -18.38 -5.74 -18.90
N VAL A 6 -18.68 -4.46 -18.82
CA VAL A 6 -18.65 -3.55 -19.97
C VAL A 6 -17.58 -2.51 -19.75
N SER A 7 -16.68 -2.34 -20.70
CA SER A 7 -15.63 -1.33 -20.63
C SER A 7 -15.65 -0.41 -21.85
N PHE A 8 -15.44 0.87 -21.62
CA PHE A 8 -15.37 1.92 -22.63
C PHE A 8 -14.57 3.12 -22.12
N ASP A 9 -14.12 3.97 -23.02
CA ASP A 9 -13.30 5.15 -22.66
C ASP A 9 -14.17 6.41 -22.76
N VAL A 10 -14.00 7.33 -21.80
CA VAL A 10 -14.66 8.65 -21.75
C VAL A 10 -13.65 9.76 -21.48
N ALA A 11 -13.99 10.98 -21.82
CA ALA A 11 -13.19 12.16 -21.49
C ALA A 11 -13.23 12.46 -19.97
N ALA A 12 -12.20 13.11 -19.45
CA ALA A 12 -12.09 13.48 -18.04
C ALA A 12 -13.35 14.15 -17.47
N ASP A 13 -13.88 15.12 -18.21
CA ASP A 13 -15.00 15.96 -17.75
C ASP A 13 -16.34 15.19 -17.69
N ASP A 14 -16.43 14.04 -18.36
CA ASP A 14 -17.65 13.24 -18.47
C ASP A 14 -17.70 12.09 -17.46
N VAL A 15 -16.57 11.77 -16.81
CA VAL A 15 -16.42 10.56 -15.96
C VAL A 15 -17.44 10.52 -14.84
N GLU A 16 -17.59 11.62 -14.09
CA GLU A 16 -18.46 11.68 -12.92
C GLU A 16 -19.92 11.53 -13.34
N ALA A 17 -20.37 12.33 -14.31
CA ALA A 17 -21.75 12.31 -14.80
C ALA A 17 -22.14 10.94 -15.39
N VAL A 18 -21.23 10.29 -16.13
CA VAL A 18 -21.46 8.96 -16.71
C VAL A 18 -21.48 7.91 -15.60
N SER A 19 -20.56 7.97 -14.62
CA SER A 19 -20.51 7.01 -13.52
C SER A 19 -21.79 7.04 -12.68
N ASP A 20 -22.26 8.24 -12.32
CA ASP A 20 -23.50 8.41 -11.58
C ASP A 20 -24.72 7.89 -12.35
N ALA A 21 -24.81 8.23 -13.63
CA ALA A 21 -25.89 7.76 -14.49
C ALA A 21 -25.91 6.23 -14.66
N LEU A 22 -24.75 5.58 -14.65
CA LEU A 22 -24.64 4.12 -14.71
C LEU A 22 -25.11 3.46 -13.42
N LEU A 23 -24.72 3.99 -12.27
CA LEU A 23 -25.20 3.50 -10.97
C LEU A 23 -26.71 3.66 -10.83
N GLU A 24 -27.27 4.81 -11.25
CA GLU A 24 -28.72 5.03 -11.29
C GLU A 24 -29.44 4.11 -12.28
N ALA A 25 -28.79 3.69 -13.36
CA ALA A 25 -29.33 2.74 -14.33
C ALA A 25 -29.28 1.28 -13.87
N GLY A 26 -28.74 1.02 -12.65
CA GLY A 26 -28.71 -0.31 -12.03
C GLY A 26 -27.39 -1.06 -12.25
N ALA A 27 -26.31 -0.36 -12.57
CA ALA A 27 -24.97 -0.93 -12.50
C ALA A 27 -24.64 -1.33 -11.05
N VAL A 28 -24.00 -2.48 -10.90
CA VAL A 28 -23.61 -3.00 -9.57
C VAL A 28 -22.34 -2.35 -9.05
N SER A 29 -21.42 -2.07 -9.95
CA SER A 29 -20.23 -1.29 -9.66
C SER A 29 -19.77 -0.53 -10.90
N VAL A 30 -19.12 0.59 -10.68
CA VAL A 30 -18.42 1.38 -11.70
C VAL A 30 -16.99 1.59 -11.20
N ASP A 31 -16.02 1.20 -12.00
CA ASP A 31 -14.61 1.39 -11.78
C ASP A 31 -14.03 2.32 -12.84
N VAL A 32 -13.11 3.19 -12.44
CA VAL A 32 -12.48 4.18 -13.32
C VAL A 32 -10.98 4.05 -13.24
N ALA A 33 -10.34 3.86 -14.38
CA ALA A 33 -8.90 3.71 -14.50
C ALA A 33 -8.33 4.59 -15.63
N ASP A 34 -7.00 4.75 -15.67
CA ASP A 34 -6.34 5.37 -16.81
C ASP A 34 -6.58 4.55 -18.08
N ALA A 35 -7.14 5.18 -19.13
CA ALA A 35 -7.31 4.51 -20.43
C ALA A 35 -5.97 4.16 -21.09
N ASP A 36 -4.90 4.87 -20.72
CA ASP A 36 -3.55 4.72 -21.24
C ASP A 36 -2.63 3.89 -20.32
N ALA A 37 -3.19 3.26 -19.28
CA ALA A 37 -2.44 2.38 -18.36
C ALA A 37 -1.65 1.30 -19.12
N GLY A 38 -0.38 1.10 -18.72
CA GLY A 38 0.55 0.17 -19.38
C GLY A 38 1.18 0.69 -20.66
N SER A 39 0.91 1.94 -21.07
CA SER A 39 1.53 2.60 -22.22
C SER A 39 2.54 3.67 -21.80
N SER A 40 3.28 4.22 -22.77
CA SER A 40 4.17 5.37 -22.54
C SER A 40 3.43 6.67 -22.20
N ALA A 41 2.11 6.71 -22.35
CA ALA A 41 1.24 7.84 -22.06
C ALA A 41 0.55 7.71 -20.67
N GLU A 42 0.79 6.62 -19.94
CA GLU A 42 0.25 6.41 -18.60
C GLU A 42 0.60 7.56 -17.66
N GLN A 43 -0.40 8.11 -17.00
CA GLN A 43 -0.26 9.18 -16.02
C GLN A 43 -0.65 8.67 -14.63
N PRO A 44 0.33 8.34 -13.76
CA PRO A 44 0.02 7.97 -12.39
C PRO A 44 -0.60 9.16 -11.65
N VAL A 45 -1.79 8.95 -11.11
CA VAL A 45 -2.51 9.96 -10.33
C VAL A 45 -2.31 9.64 -8.85
N PHE A 46 -1.39 10.37 -8.20
CA PHE A 46 -1.17 10.28 -6.76
C PHE A 46 -1.53 11.62 -6.11
N ALA A 47 -2.39 11.58 -5.10
CA ALA A 47 -2.65 12.73 -4.24
C ALA A 47 -2.23 12.40 -2.81
N GLU A 48 -1.38 13.24 -2.23
CA GLU A 48 -1.15 13.22 -0.79
C GLU A 48 -2.20 14.10 -0.09
N PRO A 49 -2.67 13.72 1.11
CA PRO A 49 -3.56 14.58 1.88
C PRO A 49 -2.94 15.96 2.11
N GLY A 50 -3.65 17.02 1.72
CA GLY A 50 -3.18 18.41 1.83
C GLY A 50 -2.45 18.97 0.61
N THR A 51 -2.31 18.20 -0.47
CA THR A 51 -1.87 18.69 -1.79
C THR A 51 -3.07 19.06 -2.67
N GLU A 52 -2.83 19.83 -3.74
CA GLU A 52 -3.87 20.05 -4.75
C GLU A 52 -4.36 18.70 -5.29
N PRO A 53 -5.68 18.54 -5.49
CA PRO A 53 -6.21 17.31 -6.07
C PRO A 53 -5.53 17.06 -7.42
N PRO A 54 -5.11 15.81 -7.69
CA PRO A 54 -4.47 15.48 -8.96
C PRO A 54 -5.43 15.80 -10.11
N ARG A 55 -4.88 16.22 -11.24
CA ARG A 55 -5.69 16.40 -12.44
C ARG A 55 -6.22 15.04 -12.87
N PRO A 56 -7.52 14.94 -13.21
CA PRO A 56 -8.06 13.69 -13.74
C PRO A 56 -7.34 13.28 -15.03
N TRP A 57 -7.30 11.99 -15.30
CA TRP A 57 -6.78 11.48 -16.58
C TRP A 57 -7.52 12.12 -17.75
N GLN A 58 -6.82 12.54 -18.80
CA GLN A 58 -7.45 13.12 -19.99
C GLN A 58 -8.45 12.18 -20.65
N ARG A 59 -8.17 10.88 -20.58
CA ARG A 59 -9.04 9.77 -20.97
C ARG A 59 -9.12 8.77 -19.84
N SER A 60 -10.33 8.42 -19.46
CA SER A 60 -10.59 7.42 -18.42
C SER A 60 -11.28 6.21 -19.02
N ARG A 61 -10.84 5.04 -18.60
CA ARG A 61 -11.55 3.78 -18.88
C ARG A 61 -12.54 3.52 -17.78
N VAL A 62 -13.82 3.48 -18.16
CA VAL A 62 -14.91 3.11 -17.26
C VAL A 62 -15.19 1.63 -17.46
N SER A 63 -15.19 0.88 -16.37
CA SER A 63 -15.55 -0.55 -16.33
C SER A 63 -16.76 -0.75 -15.43
N VAL A 64 -17.81 -1.34 -15.98
CA VAL A 64 -19.12 -1.46 -15.34
C VAL A 64 -19.48 -2.92 -15.17
N LEU A 65 -19.96 -3.32 -13.99
CA LEU A 65 -20.55 -4.63 -13.74
C LEU A 65 -22.07 -4.54 -13.79
N ILE A 66 -22.67 -5.37 -14.66
CA ILE A 66 -24.12 -5.44 -14.89
C ILE A 66 -24.59 -6.89 -14.71
N ALA A 67 -25.77 -7.09 -14.16
CA ALA A 67 -26.35 -8.42 -13.98
C ALA A 67 -26.55 -9.13 -15.32
N GLN A 68 -26.24 -10.42 -15.37
CA GLN A 68 -26.49 -11.24 -16.56
C GLN A 68 -28.00 -11.26 -16.92
N GLY A 69 -28.29 -11.07 -18.20
CA GLY A 69 -29.66 -11.00 -18.70
C GLY A 69 -30.19 -9.59 -18.95
N ALA A 70 -29.45 -8.55 -18.49
CA ALA A 70 -29.74 -7.17 -18.87
C ALA A 70 -29.06 -6.81 -20.19
N ASP A 71 -29.69 -5.93 -20.97
CA ASP A 71 -29.07 -5.37 -22.18
C ASP A 71 -28.01 -4.33 -21.77
N ALA A 72 -26.78 -4.82 -21.61
CA ALA A 72 -25.67 -4.03 -21.13
C ALA A 72 -25.35 -2.84 -22.05
N VAL A 73 -25.50 -3.01 -23.37
CA VAL A 73 -25.24 -1.93 -24.33
C VAL A 73 -26.33 -0.85 -24.24
N ALA A 74 -27.59 -1.25 -24.07
CA ALA A 74 -28.69 -0.31 -23.89
C ALA A 74 -28.57 0.48 -22.59
N ILE A 75 -28.11 -0.16 -21.49
CA ILE A 75 -27.87 0.51 -20.19
C ILE A 75 -26.79 1.57 -20.35
N VAL A 76 -25.65 1.24 -20.96
CA VAL A 76 -24.55 2.20 -21.18
C VAL A 76 -25.01 3.34 -22.10
N ALA A 77 -25.73 3.03 -23.18
CA ALA A 77 -26.24 4.06 -24.09
C ALA A 77 -27.22 5.02 -23.38
N ALA A 78 -28.11 4.48 -22.55
CA ALA A 78 -29.07 5.31 -21.78
C ALA A 78 -28.33 6.19 -20.74
N ALA A 79 -27.33 5.66 -20.04
CA ALA A 79 -26.54 6.41 -19.07
C ALA A 79 -25.74 7.53 -19.75
N CYS A 80 -25.06 7.24 -20.87
CA CYS A 80 -24.34 8.25 -21.64
C CYS A 80 -25.28 9.34 -22.17
N SER A 81 -26.47 8.96 -22.67
CA SER A 81 -27.48 9.94 -23.14
C SER A 81 -27.93 10.87 -22.00
N ARG A 82 -28.13 10.35 -20.79
CA ARG A 82 -28.51 11.14 -19.60
C ARG A 82 -27.39 12.10 -19.18
N ALA A 83 -26.13 11.65 -19.30
CA ALA A 83 -24.95 12.48 -19.05
C ALA A 83 -24.67 13.50 -20.17
N GLY A 84 -25.42 13.47 -21.27
CA GLY A 84 -25.20 14.34 -22.43
C GLY A 84 -23.99 13.94 -23.30
N VAL A 85 -23.52 12.69 -23.17
CA VAL A 85 -22.35 12.15 -23.85
C VAL A 85 -22.82 11.20 -24.98
N ALA A 86 -22.14 11.22 -26.12
CA ALA A 86 -22.40 10.26 -27.19
C ALA A 86 -21.96 8.86 -26.71
N PRO A 87 -22.79 7.80 -26.92
CA PRO A 87 -22.43 6.45 -26.51
C PRO A 87 -21.11 6.00 -27.16
N PRO A 88 -20.07 5.67 -26.40
CA PRO A 88 -18.81 5.19 -26.94
C PRO A 88 -18.89 3.72 -27.38
N PRO A 89 -17.96 3.24 -28.21
CA PRO A 89 -17.83 1.82 -28.49
C PRO A 89 -17.49 1.06 -27.20
N CYS A 90 -18.32 0.05 -26.88
CA CYS A 90 -18.20 -0.73 -25.68
C CYS A 90 -17.60 -2.12 -25.98
N ARG A 91 -16.76 -2.62 -25.08
CA ARG A 91 -16.41 -4.03 -24.99
C ARG A 91 -17.25 -4.68 -23.92
N VAL A 92 -17.95 -5.75 -24.31
CA VAL A 92 -18.73 -6.57 -23.38
C VAL A 92 -18.04 -7.92 -23.23
N SER A 93 -17.81 -8.35 -22.00
CA SER A 93 -17.28 -9.67 -21.67
C SER A 93 -18.11 -10.31 -20.57
N GLU A 94 -18.33 -11.62 -20.68
CA GLU A 94 -18.95 -12.37 -19.60
C GLU A 94 -17.94 -12.53 -18.45
N VAL A 95 -18.39 -12.18 -17.25
CA VAL A 95 -17.66 -12.47 -16.03
C VAL A 95 -18.22 -13.78 -15.51
N ALA A 96 -17.52 -14.88 -15.80
CA ALA A 96 -17.89 -16.19 -15.29
C ALA A 96 -17.97 -16.14 -13.76
N GLU A 97 -18.88 -16.91 -13.19
CA GLU A 97 -18.92 -17.15 -11.74
C GLU A 97 -17.63 -17.91 -11.38
N GLN A 98 -16.59 -17.15 -11.16
CA GLN A 98 -15.34 -17.69 -10.62
C GLN A 98 -15.41 -17.60 -9.10
N ASP A 99 -14.82 -18.57 -8.44
CA ASP A 99 -14.46 -18.43 -7.05
C ASP A 99 -13.40 -17.30 -6.95
N TRP A 100 -13.88 -16.06 -6.86
CA TRP A 100 -13.06 -14.86 -6.80
C TRP A 100 -12.05 -14.92 -5.67
N VAL A 101 -12.40 -15.64 -4.60
CA VAL A 101 -11.49 -15.89 -3.48
C VAL A 101 -10.32 -16.74 -3.94
N ARG A 102 -10.57 -17.76 -4.74
CA ARG A 102 -9.53 -18.63 -5.28
C ARG A 102 -8.72 -17.93 -6.37
N ALA A 103 -9.38 -17.27 -7.32
CA ALA A 103 -8.72 -16.54 -8.41
C ALA A 103 -7.85 -15.38 -7.86
N SER A 104 -8.32 -14.70 -6.83
CA SER A 104 -7.54 -13.69 -6.13
C SER A 104 -6.34 -14.30 -5.41
N ARG A 105 -6.50 -15.45 -4.74
CA ARG A 105 -5.40 -16.16 -4.09
C ARG A 105 -4.32 -16.62 -5.05
N ASP A 106 -4.69 -17.12 -6.21
CA ASP A 106 -3.75 -17.61 -7.24
C ASP A 106 -2.88 -16.49 -7.83
N GLN A 107 -3.27 -15.22 -7.69
CA GLN A 107 -2.49 -14.06 -8.13
C GLN A 107 -1.36 -13.68 -7.15
N PHE A 108 -1.42 -14.14 -5.90
CA PHE A 108 -0.44 -13.79 -4.87
C PHE A 108 0.52 -14.95 -4.61
N ALA A 109 1.62 -14.98 -5.35
CA ALA A 109 2.71 -15.92 -5.12
C ALA A 109 3.60 -15.47 -3.95
N PRO A 110 4.37 -16.38 -3.33
CA PRO A 110 5.38 -16.02 -2.35
C PRO A 110 6.40 -15.02 -2.91
N ILE A 111 6.72 -13.98 -2.14
CA ILE A 111 7.61 -12.89 -2.53
C ILE A 111 8.96 -13.10 -1.86
N ARG A 112 10.01 -13.19 -2.65
CA ARG A 112 11.38 -13.24 -2.15
C ARG A 112 11.90 -11.82 -1.89
N ILE A 113 12.20 -11.50 -0.66
CA ILE A 113 12.84 -10.23 -0.26
C ILE A 113 14.36 -10.36 -0.36
N SER A 114 14.90 -11.46 0.18
CA SER A 114 16.31 -11.80 0.16
C SER A 114 16.50 -13.33 0.10
N PRO A 115 17.73 -13.86 0.03
CA PRO A 115 17.94 -15.29 0.19
C PRO A 115 17.42 -15.86 1.53
N ARG A 116 17.28 -15.03 2.56
CA ARG A 116 16.91 -15.44 3.93
C ARG A 116 15.53 -14.98 4.36
N LEU A 117 14.85 -14.14 3.58
CA LEU A 117 13.58 -13.52 3.98
C LEU A 117 12.53 -13.60 2.87
N TRP A 118 11.39 -14.17 3.19
CA TRP A 118 10.26 -14.34 2.29
C TRP A 118 8.98 -13.81 2.91
N ILE A 119 8.06 -13.36 2.06
CA ILE A 119 6.64 -13.14 2.41
C ILE A 119 5.85 -14.25 1.74
N VAL A 120 5.09 -14.97 2.52
CA VAL A 120 4.38 -16.17 2.07
C VAL A 120 2.91 -16.06 2.45
N PRO A 121 1.98 -15.97 1.47
CA PRO A 121 0.55 -16.07 1.76
C PRO A 121 0.21 -17.39 2.47
N SER A 122 -0.79 -17.38 3.38
CA SER A 122 -1.13 -18.52 4.24
C SER A 122 -1.54 -19.81 3.46
N TRP A 123 -1.99 -19.63 2.22
CA TRP A 123 -2.37 -20.75 1.33
C TRP A 123 -1.22 -21.31 0.50
N HIS A 124 -0.02 -20.75 0.63
CA HIS A 124 1.19 -21.28 0.01
C HIS A 124 2.11 -21.99 1.02
N ARG A 125 2.87 -22.94 0.53
CA ARG A 125 4.02 -23.48 1.28
C ARG A 125 5.20 -22.55 1.13
N ALA A 126 5.98 -22.39 2.20
CA ALA A 126 7.24 -21.67 2.15
C ALA A 126 8.17 -22.28 1.08
N PRO A 127 8.65 -21.48 0.10
CA PRO A 127 9.59 -21.98 -0.92
C PRO A 127 10.90 -22.45 -0.32
N ASP A 128 11.33 -21.84 0.78
CA ASP A 128 12.49 -22.21 1.56
C ASP A 128 12.11 -22.26 3.04
N PRO A 129 11.89 -23.46 3.62
CA PRO A 129 11.51 -23.61 5.01
C PRO A 129 12.57 -23.16 6.02
N ASP A 130 13.85 -23.15 5.63
CA ASP A 130 14.97 -22.74 6.49
C ASP A 130 15.17 -21.22 6.52
N ALA A 131 14.52 -20.49 5.60
CA ALA A 131 14.52 -19.05 5.58
C ALA A 131 13.53 -18.47 6.60
N ILE A 132 13.63 -17.18 6.87
CA ILE A 132 12.63 -16.43 7.64
C ILE A 132 11.42 -16.21 6.74
N ASN A 133 10.31 -16.87 7.07
CA ASN A 133 9.06 -16.74 6.35
C ASN A 133 8.08 -15.90 7.15
N ILE A 134 7.62 -14.80 6.56
CA ILE A 134 6.54 -13.96 7.10
C ILE A 134 5.24 -14.40 6.43
N SER A 135 4.35 -15.00 7.19
CA SER A 135 3.02 -15.34 6.70
C SER A 135 2.17 -14.07 6.64
N LEU A 136 1.73 -13.68 5.44
CA LEU A 136 0.93 -12.48 5.26
C LEU A 136 -0.04 -12.66 4.09
N ASP A 137 -1.31 -12.52 4.39
CA ASP A 137 -2.36 -12.56 3.39
C ASP A 137 -2.65 -11.15 2.87
N PRO A 138 -2.80 -10.95 1.56
CA PRO A 138 -3.32 -9.72 1.01
C PRO A 138 -4.68 -9.40 1.63
N GLY A 139 -4.81 -8.22 2.19
CA GLY A 139 -6.02 -7.79 2.91
C GLY A 139 -6.30 -6.31 2.69
N LEU A 140 -7.26 -5.78 3.45
CA LEU A 140 -7.67 -4.38 3.40
C LEU A 140 -6.62 -3.41 4.00
N ALA A 141 -5.69 -3.91 4.82
CA ALA A 141 -4.62 -3.08 5.39
C ALA A 141 -3.47 -2.92 4.38
N PHE A 142 -2.91 -1.71 4.31
CA PHE A 142 -1.71 -1.42 3.54
C PHE A 142 -0.51 -2.23 4.04
N GLY A 143 0.43 -2.56 3.13
CA GLY A 143 1.64 -3.31 3.50
C GLY A 143 1.54 -4.80 3.20
N THR A 144 1.00 -5.19 2.04
CA THR A 144 0.95 -6.59 1.56
C THR A 144 2.33 -7.17 1.23
N GLY A 145 3.38 -6.36 1.30
CA GLY A 145 4.74 -6.77 0.98
C GLY A 145 5.15 -6.64 -0.49
N ASN A 146 4.21 -6.47 -1.38
CA ASN A 146 4.48 -6.37 -2.83
C ASN A 146 5.02 -4.99 -3.23
N HIS A 147 4.74 -3.96 -2.42
CA HIS A 147 5.13 -2.60 -2.74
C HIS A 147 6.66 -2.41 -2.59
N PRO A 148 7.34 -1.70 -3.51
CA PRO A 148 8.79 -1.48 -3.46
C PRO A 148 9.27 -0.89 -2.13
N THR A 149 8.51 0.05 -1.53
CA THR A 149 8.87 0.64 -0.22
C THR A 149 8.91 -0.39 0.91
N THR A 150 8.01 -1.37 0.90
CA THR A 150 8.00 -2.46 1.89
C THR A 150 9.21 -3.36 1.70
N LYS A 151 9.57 -3.69 0.45
CA LYS A 151 10.77 -4.48 0.14
C LYS A 151 12.05 -3.76 0.60
N LEU A 152 12.16 -2.44 0.34
CA LEU A 152 13.27 -1.62 0.81
C LEU A 152 13.39 -1.66 2.34
N CYS A 153 12.28 -1.45 3.07
CA CYS A 153 12.28 -1.50 4.54
C CYS A 153 12.67 -2.88 5.07
N LEU A 154 12.12 -3.95 4.51
CA LEU A 154 12.43 -5.32 4.93
C LEU A 154 13.91 -5.67 4.70
N THR A 155 14.44 -5.31 3.53
CA THR A 155 15.87 -5.49 3.20
C THR A 155 16.76 -4.68 4.15
N TRP A 156 16.36 -3.46 4.50
CA TRP A 156 17.09 -2.64 5.45
C TRP A 156 17.03 -3.24 6.87
N LEU A 157 15.84 -3.67 7.35
CA LEU A 157 15.70 -4.33 8.65
C LEU A 157 16.57 -5.58 8.77
N GLU A 158 16.64 -6.42 7.73
CA GLU A 158 17.50 -7.60 7.72
C GLU A 158 18.98 -7.25 7.93
N ARG A 159 19.43 -6.12 7.41
CA ARG A 159 20.80 -5.66 7.56
C ARG A 159 21.11 -5.06 8.92
N VAL A 160 20.12 -4.44 9.56
CA VAL A 160 20.39 -3.63 10.76
C VAL A 160 19.93 -4.26 12.07
N VAL A 161 18.88 -5.09 12.08
CA VAL A 161 18.35 -5.72 13.29
C VAL A 161 19.37 -6.71 13.86
N ARG A 162 19.59 -6.60 15.18
CA ARG A 162 20.44 -7.53 15.95
C ARG A 162 19.69 -8.04 17.17
N GLY A 163 20.17 -9.14 17.74
CA GLY A 163 19.63 -9.66 18.99
C GLY A 163 19.70 -8.61 20.11
N GLY A 164 18.56 -8.42 20.80
CA GLY A 164 18.45 -7.41 21.87
C GLY A 164 17.94 -6.03 21.43
N ASP A 165 17.83 -5.75 20.13
CA ASP A 165 17.30 -4.48 19.64
C ASP A 165 15.81 -4.30 19.96
N THR A 166 15.43 -3.05 20.19
CA THR A 166 14.03 -2.60 20.25
C THR A 166 13.68 -1.88 18.95
N VAL A 167 12.49 -2.16 18.41
CA VAL A 167 12.04 -1.62 17.12
C VAL A 167 10.69 -0.94 17.29
N ILE A 168 10.51 0.23 16.69
CA ILE A 168 9.23 0.91 16.51
C ILE A 168 8.93 0.96 15.01
N ASP A 169 7.74 0.47 14.64
CA ASP A 169 7.15 0.56 13.31
C ASP A 169 6.04 1.62 13.36
N TYR A 170 6.33 2.82 12.86
CA TYR A 170 5.41 3.96 12.93
C TYR A 170 4.63 4.13 11.63
N GLY A 171 3.31 3.99 11.68
CA GLY A 171 2.43 3.76 10.53
C GLY A 171 2.51 2.28 10.13
N CYS A 172 2.27 1.38 11.09
CA CYS A 172 2.61 -0.04 10.93
C CYS A 172 1.71 -0.78 9.94
N GLY A 173 0.52 -0.27 9.61
CA GLY A 173 -0.42 -0.90 8.70
C GLY A 173 -0.68 -2.37 9.06
N SER A 174 -0.32 -3.28 8.17
CA SER A 174 -0.43 -4.73 8.39
C SER A 174 0.48 -5.28 9.51
N GLY A 175 1.39 -4.48 10.05
CA GLY A 175 2.39 -4.87 11.04
C GLY A 175 3.59 -5.63 10.46
N ILE A 176 3.71 -5.71 9.13
CA ILE A 176 4.73 -6.54 8.47
C ILE A 176 6.16 -6.21 8.90
N LEU A 177 6.50 -4.92 9.09
CA LEU A 177 7.85 -4.50 9.46
C LEU A 177 8.15 -4.83 10.92
N ALA A 178 7.20 -4.63 11.84
CA ALA A 178 7.32 -5.04 13.24
C ALA A 178 7.44 -6.57 13.36
N ILE A 179 6.63 -7.33 12.60
CA ILE A 179 6.69 -8.81 12.55
C ILE A 179 8.05 -9.26 12.02
N ALA A 180 8.53 -8.64 10.93
CA ALA A 180 9.84 -8.93 10.36
C ALA A 180 10.95 -8.69 11.39
N ALA A 181 10.91 -7.57 12.12
CA ALA A 181 11.89 -7.25 13.14
C ALA A 181 11.97 -8.34 14.23
N MET A 182 10.81 -8.83 14.70
CA MET A 182 10.76 -9.92 15.67
C MET A 182 11.34 -11.22 15.12
N LYS A 183 10.99 -11.60 13.89
CA LYS A 183 11.53 -12.80 13.24
C LYS A 183 13.03 -12.69 12.92
N LEU A 184 13.55 -11.48 12.77
CA LEU A 184 14.97 -11.19 12.59
C LEU A 184 15.75 -11.18 13.93
N GLY A 185 15.06 -11.34 15.06
CA GLY A 185 15.67 -11.50 16.39
C GLY A 185 15.63 -10.25 17.26
N ALA A 186 14.83 -9.23 16.95
CA ALA A 186 14.61 -8.12 17.85
C ALA A 186 14.04 -8.62 19.19
N ALA A 187 14.43 -7.99 20.29
CA ALA A 187 13.91 -8.32 21.62
C ALA A 187 12.47 -7.84 21.82
N ARG A 188 12.12 -6.73 21.18
CA ARG A 188 10.77 -6.13 21.24
C ARG A 188 10.50 -5.34 19.97
N ALA A 189 9.28 -5.45 19.48
CA ALA A 189 8.76 -4.57 18.44
C ALA A 189 7.42 -3.96 18.87
N GLU A 190 7.23 -2.70 18.51
CA GLU A 190 6.03 -1.92 18.76
C GLU A 190 5.54 -1.34 17.44
N GLY A 191 4.24 -1.51 17.17
CA GLY A 191 3.57 -0.92 16.01
C GLY A 191 2.65 0.22 16.44
N VAL A 192 2.67 1.29 15.69
CA VAL A 192 1.79 2.46 15.89
C VAL A 192 1.06 2.75 14.62
N ASP A 193 -0.26 2.95 14.69
CA ASP A 193 -1.06 3.40 13.55
C ASP A 193 -2.18 4.33 14.00
N ILE A 194 -2.68 5.16 13.09
CA ILE A 194 -3.85 6.01 13.32
C ILE A 194 -5.16 5.24 13.06
N ASP A 195 -5.09 4.18 12.26
CA ASP A 195 -6.25 3.37 11.85
C ASP A 195 -6.41 2.14 12.76
N GLY A 196 -7.54 2.08 13.46
CA GLY A 196 -7.89 0.93 14.29
C GLY A 196 -8.03 -0.38 13.50
N GLN A 197 -8.43 -0.33 12.22
CA GLN A 197 -8.51 -1.53 11.37
C GLN A 197 -7.11 -2.05 11.02
N ALA A 198 -6.15 -1.15 10.77
CA ALA A 198 -4.75 -1.52 10.57
C ALA A 198 -4.19 -2.24 11.82
N LEU A 199 -4.47 -1.71 13.02
CA LEU A 199 -4.04 -2.34 14.28
C LEU A 199 -4.67 -3.72 14.50
N LEU A 200 -5.93 -3.92 14.11
CA LEU A 200 -6.57 -5.24 14.15
C LEU A 200 -5.91 -6.22 13.18
N ALA A 201 -5.62 -5.78 11.95
CA ALA A 201 -4.92 -6.57 10.95
C ALA A 201 -3.50 -6.94 11.43
N ALA A 202 -2.75 -5.97 11.96
CA ALA A 202 -1.41 -6.19 12.51
C ALA A 202 -1.42 -7.23 13.66
N ARG A 203 -2.41 -7.16 14.55
CA ARG A 203 -2.58 -8.14 15.63
C ARG A 203 -2.82 -9.55 15.10
N HIS A 204 -3.71 -9.68 14.13
CA HIS A 204 -4.01 -10.96 13.49
C HIS A 204 -2.78 -11.54 12.77
N ASN A 205 -2.06 -10.70 12.03
CA ASN A 205 -0.84 -11.10 11.34
C ASN A 205 0.27 -11.52 12.31
N ALA A 206 0.43 -10.81 13.44
CA ALA A 206 1.40 -11.17 14.47
C ALA A 206 1.12 -12.55 15.07
N LEU A 207 -0.16 -12.86 15.37
CA LEU A 207 -0.59 -14.16 15.85
C LEU A 207 -0.29 -15.27 14.83
N HIS A 208 -0.61 -15.08 13.56
CA HIS A 208 -0.28 -16.02 12.48
C HIS A 208 1.22 -16.28 12.35
N ASN A 209 2.02 -15.26 12.60
CA ASN A 209 3.47 -15.36 12.55
C ASN A 209 4.10 -15.85 13.87
N GLN A 210 3.30 -16.12 14.89
CA GLN A 210 3.74 -16.59 16.21
C GLN A 210 4.74 -15.62 16.88
N VAL A 211 4.56 -14.30 16.67
CA VAL A 211 5.34 -13.25 17.29
C VAL A 211 4.45 -12.35 18.15
N GLN A 212 5.04 -11.75 19.18
CA GLN A 212 4.37 -10.76 20.00
C GLN A 212 4.88 -9.37 19.64
N ILE A 213 3.97 -8.51 19.24
CA ILE A 213 4.22 -7.07 19.02
C ILE A 213 3.23 -6.27 19.86
N ALA A 214 3.66 -5.18 20.45
CA ALA A 214 2.77 -4.25 21.13
C ALA A 214 2.21 -3.26 20.10
N LEU A 215 0.89 -3.02 20.12
CA LEU A 215 0.20 -2.20 19.14
C LEU A 215 -0.53 -1.06 19.83
N TYR A 216 -0.35 0.16 19.32
CA TYR A 216 -0.87 1.40 19.90
C TYR A 216 -1.56 2.25 18.83
N CYS A 217 -2.68 2.86 19.19
CA CYS A 217 -3.22 3.99 18.44
C CYS A 217 -2.29 5.20 18.60
N ALA A 218 -2.01 5.91 17.54
CA ALA A 218 -1.08 7.05 17.56
C ALA A 218 -1.49 8.15 18.55
N ALA A 219 -2.79 8.33 18.79
CA ALA A 219 -3.31 9.30 19.75
C ALA A 219 -2.95 8.97 21.21
N ASP A 220 -2.80 7.69 21.55
CA ASP A 220 -2.63 7.19 22.92
C ASP A 220 -1.22 6.62 23.17
N ALA A 221 -0.36 6.61 22.15
CA ALA A 221 0.92 5.95 22.20
C ALA A 221 1.92 6.66 23.13
N ILE A 222 2.29 6.02 24.24
CA ILE A 222 3.37 6.43 25.13
C ILE A 222 4.54 5.47 24.91
N LEU A 223 5.42 5.83 23.99
CA LEU A 223 6.54 4.97 23.59
C LEU A 223 7.84 5.43 24.24
N GLN A 224 8.69 4.46 24.54
CA GLN A 224 10.08 4.70 24.92
C GLN A 224 10.97 4.73 23.66
N PRO A 225 12.07 5.50 23.67
CA PRO A 225 12.99 5.51 22.55
C PRO A 225 13.51 4.10 22.23
N ALA A 226 13.48 3.74 20.94
CA ALA A 226 13.93 2.46 20.43
C ALA A 226 15.29 2.57 19.71
N ARG A 227 16.02 1.46 19.64
CA ARG A 227 17.27 1.36 18.90
C ARG A 227 17.06 1.52 17.39
N ILE A 228 15.93 1.05 16.91
CA ILE A 228 15.55 1.11 15.51
C ILE A 228 14.14 1.68 15.41
N VAL A 229 13.95 2.65 14.52
CA VAL A 229 12.64 3.17 14.15
C VAL A 229 12.49 3.04 12.64
N VAL A 230 11.34 2.58 12.19
CA VAL A 230 11.00 2.53 10.76
C VAL A 230 9.64 3.19 10.56
N ALA A 231 9.52 4.00 9.51
CA ALA A 231 8.27 4.62 9.09
C ALA A 231 8.14 4.53 7.57
N ASN A 232 7.15 3.77 7.11
CA ASN A 232 6.82 3.62 5.69
C ASN A 232 5.48 4.27 5.41
N ILE A 233 5.46 5.60 5.40
CA ILE A 233 4.29 6.45 5.20
C ILE A 233 4.63 7.57 4.22
N LEU A 234 3.61 8.35 3.81
CA LEU A 234 3.77 9.42 2.83
C LEU A 234 4.73 10.54 3.32
N ALA A 235 5.33 11.27 2.38
CA ALA A 235 6.36 12.27 2.65
C ALA A 235 5.88 13.41 3.58
N HIS A 236 4.67 13.94 3.35
CA HIS A 236 4.17 15.05 4.17
C HIS A 236 3.99 14.67 5.65
N PRO A 237 3.32 13.57 6.01
CA PRO A 237 3.32 13.06 7.38
C PRO A 237 4.73 12.86 7.97
N LEU A 238 5.68 12.33 7.19
CA LEU A 238 7.06 12.17 7.68
C LEU A 238 7.68 13.51 8.08
N ILE A 239 7.51 14.55 7.28
CA ILE A 239 8.03 15.90 7.59
C ILE A 239 7.42 16.43 8.90
N VAL A 240 6.10 16.31 9.06
CA VAL A 240 5.40 16.76 10.27
C VAL A 240 5.84 15.98 11.51
N LEU A 241 6.06 14.68 11.36
CA LEU A 241 6.45 13.79 12.47
C LEU A 241 7.96 13.81 12.79
N ALA A 242 8.77 14.58 12.07
CA ALA A 242 10.23 14.57 12.26
C ALA A 242 10.68 14.80 13.71
N PRO A 243 10.13 15.77 14.49
CA PRO A 243 10.50 15.95 15.89
C PRO A 243 10.11 14.77 16.78
N LEU A 244 8.99 14.10 16.47
CA LEU A 244 8.51 12.93 17.21
C LEU A 244 9.41 11.72 16.93
N LEU A 245 9.64 11.39 15.67
CA LEU A 245 10.45 10.24 15.28
C LEU A 245 11.92 10.43 15.73
N ALA A 246 12.41 11.68 15.78
CA ALA A 246 13.69 11.96 16.39
C ALA A 246 13.70 11.63 17.89
N ARG A 247 12.66 11.97 18.65
CA ARG A 247 12.57 11.59 20.07
C ARG A 247 12.47 10.09 20.29
N LEU A 248 11.72 9.40 19.41
CA LEU A 248 11.51 7.95 19.49
C LEU A 248 12.72 7.12 19.07
N THR A 249 13.68 7.72 18.36
CA THR A 249 14.93 7.03 18.02
C THR A 249 15.95 7.26 19.16
N ALA A 250 16.49 6.21 19.76
CA ALA A 250 17.50 6.33 20.82
C ALA A 250 18.79 7.00 20.31
N PRO A 251 19.61 7.63 21.18
CA PRO A 251 20.93 8.13 20.78
C PRO A 251 21.76 7.04 20.09
N ARG A 252 22.37 7.36 18.96
CA ARG A 252 23.03 6.41 18.04
C ARG A 252 22.11 5.31 17.52
N GLY A 253 20.80 5.45 17.69
CA GLY A 253 19.78 4.61 17.07
C GLY A 253 19.65 4.89 15.56
N ARG A 254 19.00 4.00 14.87
CA ARG A 254 18.78 4.06 13.41
C ARG A 254 17.34 4.36 13.08
N LEU A 255 17.14 5.17 12.06
CA LEU A 255 15.83 5.50 11.54
C LEU A 255 15.80 5.20 10.03
N ALA A 256 14.75 4.55 9.57
CA ALA A 256 14.45 4.43 8.14
C ALA A 256 13.11 5.09 7.81
N LEU A 257 13.11 5.86 6.74
CA LEU A 257 11.98 6.61 6.21
C LEU A 257 11.73 6.14 4.78
N ALA A 258 10.55 5.60 4.50
CA ALA A 258 10.15 5.12 3.18
C ALA A 258 8.72 5.62 2.85
N GLY A 259 8.24 5.31 1.65
CA GLY A 259 7.00 5.92 1.12
C GLY A 259 7.27 7.23 0.41
N LEU A 260 8.50 7.43 -0.10
CA LEU A 260 9.00 8.65 -0.68
C LEU A 260 9.27 8.48 -2.18
N LEU A 261 8.95 9.49 -2.96
CA LEU A 261 9.43 9.65 -4.33
C LEU A 261 10.76 10.42 -4.35
N ALA A 262 11.54 10.26 -5.41
CA ALA A 262 12.86 10.90 -5.54
C ALA A 262 12.81 12.43 -5.37
N ALA A 263 11.75 13.09 -5.86
CA ALA A 263 11.57 14.53 -5.73
C ALA A 263 11.38 15.00 -4.26
N GLN A 264 10.88 14.13 -3.38
CA GLN A 264 10.54 14.45 -1.99
C GLN A 264 11.72 14.26 -1.01
N VAL A 265 12.78 13.60 -1.47
CA VAL A 265 13.96 13.27 -0.65
C VAL A 265 14.60 14.52 -0.02
N GLY A 266 14.68 15.63 -0.77
CA GLY A 266 15.31 16.88 -0.31
C GLY A 266 14.60 17.45 0.92
N ASP A 267 13.29 17.56 0.87
CA ASP A 267 12.47 18.15 1.94
C ASP A 267 12.47 17.29 3.20
N VAL A 268 12.34 15.97 3.03
CA VAL A 268 12.41 15.03 4.16
C VAL A 268 13.79 15.08 4.80
N ARG A 269 14.90 15.06 4.04
CA ARG A 269 16.25 15.21 4.61
C ARG A 269 16.43 16.51 5.36
N ALA A 270 15.89 17.62 4.85
CA ALA A 270 15.97 18.92 5.53
C ALA A 270 15.23 18.88 6.88
N ALA A 271 14.05 18.26 6.95
CA ALA A 271 13.27 18.15 8.19
C ALA A 271 13.97 17.33 9.28
N TYR A 272 14.70 16.27 8.93
CA TYR A 272 15.39 15.40 9.90
C TYR A 272 16.85 15.81 10.16
N GLY A 273 17.46 16.61 9.29
CA GLY A 273 18.85 17.06 9.34
C GLY A 273 19.34 17.60 10.69
N PRO A 274 18.50 18.29 11.49
CA PRO A 274 18.93 18.74 12.82
C PRO A 274 19.35 17.63 13.80
N TRP A 275 18.84 16.41 13.62
CA TRP A 275 19.04 15.31 14.60
C TRP A 275 19.79 14.11 14.05
N PHE A 276 19.92 13.98 12.71
CA PHE A 276 20.40 12.75 12.08
C PHE A 276 21.50 12.98 11.06
N ASP A 277 22.39 12.00 10.97
CA ASP A 277 23.35 11.83 9.88
C ASP A 277 22.83 10.77 8.91
N PHE A 278 22.63 11.17 7.64
CA PHE A 278 22.04 10.33 6.62
C PHE A 278 23.06 9.43 5.92
N GLU A 279 22.67 8.20 5.68
CA GLU A 279 23.34 7.27 4.77
C GLU A 279 22.97 7.57 3.30
N ALA A 280 23.55 6.85 2.35
CA ALA A 280 23.15 6.95 0.95
C ALA A 280 21.70 6.48 0.76
N PRO A 281 20.85 7.19 0.02
CA PRO A 281 19.48 6.77 -0.22
C PRO A 281 19.44 5.49 -1.07
N GLU A 282 18.50 4.61 -0.78
CA GLU A 282 18.22 3.41 -1.56
C GLU A 282 16.99 3.61 -2.44
N ARG A 283 16.96 2.95 -3.60
CA ARG A 283 15.87 3.11 -4.58
C ARG A 283 15.40 1.77 -5.12
N ASP A 284 14.09 1.64 -5.29
CA ASP A 284 13.44 0.55 -5.99
C ASP A 284 12.20 1.08 -6.74
N GLU A 285 12.07 0.81 -8.04
CA GLU A 285 10.96 1.21 -8.91
C GLU A 285 10.50 2.68 -8.75
N GLY A 286 11.46 3.61 -8.59
CA GLY A 286 11.16 5.05 -8.39
C GLY A 286 10.91 5.47 -6.94
N TRP A 287 10.67 4.53 -6.04
CA TRP A 287 10.52 4.77 -4.61
C TRP A 287 11.86 4.81 -3.90
N MET A 288 11.92 5.59 -2.81
CA MET A 288 13.13 5.84 -2.07
C MET A 288 13.00 5.39 -0.62
N LEU A 289 14.12 4.95 -0.05
CA LEU A 289 14.31 4.78 1.38
C LEU A 289 15.48 5.65 1.82
N LEU A 290 15.26 6.43 2.87
CA LEU A 290 16.29 7.21 3.57
C LEU A 290 16.60 6.53 4.89
N SER A 291 17.84 6.07 5.08
CA SER A 291 18.31 5.60 6.37
C SER A 291 19.26 6.64 7.01
N CYS A 292 19.21 6.74 8.34
CA CYS A 292 20.01 7.68 9.07
C CYS A 292 20.29 7.21 10.51
N VAL A 293 21.32 7.80 11.12
CA VAL A 293 21.75 7.51 12.49
C VAL A 293 21.53 8.75 13.33
N ARG A 294 20.91 8.61 14.49
CA ARG A 294 20.73 9.71 15.45
C ARG A 294 22.08 10.11 16.06
N ARG A 295 22.35 11.42 16.07
CA ARG A 295 23.53 12.01 16.73
C ARG A 295 23.49 11.82 18.24
#